data_7e8c8840fdc710fa55cb2675dbdc9f7a
#
_entry.id   7e8c8840fdc710fa55cb2675dbdc9f7a
#
_cell.length_a   1.000
_cell.length_b   1.000
_cell.length_c   1.000
_cell.angle_alpha   90.00
_cell.angle_beta   90.00
_cell.angle_gamma   90.00
#
_symmetry.space_group_name_H-M   'P 1'
#
loop_
_entity.id
_entity.type
_entity.pdbx_description
1 polymer ?
#
loop_
_entity_poly.entity_id
_entity_poly.type
_entity_poly.pdbx_seq_one_letter_code
_entity_poly.pdbx_strand_id
1 'polypeptide(L)'
;MTDRPHHRPSGRPRRPSAKARPPGGARFVRPPLSIQVTTLWDYPSQDYGDGRQGIPGYKGATPSYIIWNLLQRYTKEKELVVDCFAGSGTTLDVARDLNRKALGYDVHPARKDIFRVDARKLPPELTGKVDFVFIDPPYGTHLDYGDDPRDIGKLDLADGTAYYDAMDQVFGEIHRVLRPGGHMALYVSDSYEHRSGKGAFHAVGFELFARMRKYFEPVDIISVTRHNKTLEMGNYRKAAEEGNYFLRGFNYLFILRK
;
A
#
# COMPACT_ATOMS: atom_id res chain seq x y z
N MET A 1 -4.87 -54.22 60.05
CA MET A 1 -3.44 -54.56 59.91
C MET A 1 -3.25 -55.07 58.53
N THR A 2 -2.68 -54.26 57.65
CA THR A 2 -1.71 -54.60 56.62
C THR A 2 -1.55 -53.38 55.74
N ASP A 3 -0.41 -52.82 55.86
CA ASP A 3 0.15 -51.65 55.17
C ASP A 3 0.40 -51.98 53.72
N ARG A 4 0.05 -51.06 52.78
CA ARG A 4 0.48 -51.13 51.37
C ARG A 4 1.16 -49.81 51.01
N PRO A 5 2.39 -49.84 50.54
CA PRO A 5 3.09 -48.64 50.11
C PRO A 5 2.64 -48.17 48.73
N HIS A 6 2.35 -46.88 48.63
CA HIS A 6 2.10 -46.18 47.34
C HIS A 6 3.42 -45.96 46.57
N HIS A 7 3.56 -46.64 45.46
CA HIS A 7 4.56 -46.32 44.44
C HIS A 7 4.02 -45.26 43.48
N ARG A 8 4.62 -44.05 43.48
CA ARG A 8 4.43 -43.05 42.44
C ARG A 8 5.52 -43.25 41.38
N PRO A 9 5.18 -43.37 40.05
CA PRO A 9 6.16 -43.26 39.03
C PRO A 9 6.42 -41.79 38.67
N SER A 10 7.63 -41.35 38.95
CA SER A 10 8.18 -40.06 38.46
C SER A 10 8.69 -40.24 37.02
N GLY A 11 7.93 -39.78 36.06
CA GLY A 11 8.36 -39.72 34.66
C GLY A 11 7.79 -38.47 34.00
N ARG A 12 8.55 -37.34 34.08
CA ARG A 12 8.25 -36.20 33.22
C ARG A 12 8.52 -36.58 31.75
N PRO A 13 7.60 -36.33 30.82
CA PRO A 13 7.88 -36.55 29.41
C PRO A 13 9.01 -35.63 28.96
N ARG A 14 10.03 -36.21 28.34
CA ARG A 14 11.12 -35.48 27.69
C ARG A 14 10.53 -34.59 26.60
N ARG A 15 10.83 -33.27 26.65
CA ARG A 15 10.55 -32.34 25.54
C ARG A 15 11.21 -32.89 24.27
N PRO A 16 10.50 -32.90 23.11
CA PRO A 16 11.14 -33.25 21.85
C PRO A 16 12.27 -32.26 21.57
N SER A 17 13.43 -32.81 21.21
CA SER A 17 14.61 -32.05 20.81
C SER A 17 14.27 -31.10 19.69
N ALA A 18 14.72 -29.87 19.77
CA ALA A 18 14.59 -28.87 18.71
C ALA A 18 15.06 -29.48 17.38
N LYS A 19 14.17 -29.57 16.41
CA LYS A 19 14.52 -29.99 15.04
C LYS A 19 15.63 -29.04 14.56
N ALA A 20 16.76 -29.62 14.19
CA ALA A 20 17.87 -28.90 13.58
C ALA A 20 17.33 -28.09 12.38
N ARG A 21 17.66 -26.80 12.33
CA ARG A 21 17.41 -25.97 11.14
C ARG A 21 18.11 -26.60 9.95
N PRO A 22 17.43 -26.74 8.80
CA PRO A 22 18.11 -27.21 7.60
C PRO A 22 19.27 -26.28 7.24
N PRO A 23 20.41 -26.78 6.79
CA PRO A 23 21.56 -25.97 6.42
C PRO A 23 21.21 -25.10 5.21
N GLY A 24 21.44 -23.77 5.35
CA GLY A 24 21.61 -22.85 4.23
C GLY A 24 20.49 -22.82 3.18
N GLY A 25 19.31 -22.25 3.51
CA GLY A 25 18.42 -21.76 2.47
C GLY A 25 19.15 -20.73 1.62
N ALA A 26 19.19 -20.91 0.30
CA ALA A 26 19.77 -19.95 -0.63
C ALA A 26 19.20 -18.55 -0.31
N ARG A 27 20.10 -17.57 -0.14
CA ARG A 27 19.70 -16.18 0.12
C ARG A 27 18.84 -15.73 -1.07
N PHE A 28 17.60 -15.32 -0.80
CA PHE A 28 16.74 -14.78 -1.85
C PHE A 28 17.44 -13.57 -2.50
N VAL A 29 17.73 -13.71 -3.79
CA VAL A 29 18.32 -12.64 -4.60
C VAL A 29 17.18 -11.96 -5.35
N ARG A 30 17.04 -10.65 -5.15
CA ARG A 30 16.03 -9.85 -5.87
C ARG A 30 16.38 -9.84 -7.36
N PRO A 31 15.42 -10.11 -8.25
CA PRO A 31 15.69 -10.00 -9.67
C PRO A 31 16.00 -8.54 -10.05
N PRO A 32 16.76 -8.31 -11.12
CA PRO A 32 16.98 -6.96 -11.63
C PRO A 32 15.65 -6.34 -12.05
N LEU A 33 15.52 -5.02 -11.87
CA LEU A 33 14.36 -4.28 -12.35
C LEU A 33 14.34 -4.23 -13.87
N SER A 34 13.13 -4.32 -14.43
CA SER A 34 12.86 -4.05 -15.83
C SER A 34 11.61 -3.19 -15.96
N ILE A 35 11.54 -2.41 -17.06
CA ILE A 35 10.33 -1.66 -17.39
C ILE A 35 9.20 -2.65 -17.67
N GLN A 36 8.12 -2.52 -16.91
CA GLN A 36 6.91 -3.31 -17.14
C GLN A 36 6.20 -2.80 -18.40
N VAL A 37 5.88 -3.68 -19.34
CA VAL A 37 5.33 -3.33 -20.65
C VAL A 37 3.88 -3.80 -20.86
N THR A 38 3.31 -4.49 -19.87
CA THR A 38 1.92 -4.98 -19.89
C THR A 38 1.11 -4.32 -18.79
N THR A 39 -0.19 -4.53 -18.78
CA THR A 39 -1.11 -4.06 -17.73
C THR A 39 -1.22 -5.02 -16.54
N LEU A 40 -0.42 -6.07 -16.50
CA LEU A 40 -0.26 -6.97 -15.35
C LEU A 40 1.18 -6.85 -14.83
N TRP A 41 1.35 -6.24 -13.66
CA TRP A 41 2.65 -6.06 -13.04
C TRP A 41 2.87 -7.03 -11.90
N ASP A 42 4.05 -7.61 -11.90
CA ASP A 42 4.50 -8.55 -10.87
C ASP A 42 5.98 -8.37 -10.55
N TYR A 43 6.31 -8.41 -9.25
CA TYR A 43 7.68 -8.39 -8.78
C TYR A 43 7.75 -9.04 -7.39
N PRO A 44 8.66 -10.00 -7.14
CA PRO A 44 8.60 -10.87 -5.97
C PRO A 44 9.16 -10.25 -4.68
N SER A 45 9.35 -8.93 -4.63
CA SER A 45 9.93 -8.25 -3.47
C SER A 45 9.31 -6.88 -3.23
N GLN A 46 9.26 -6.48 -1.95
CA GLN A 46 8.89 -5.12 -1.54
C GLN A 46 9.89 -4.07 -2.03
N ASP A 47 11.17 -4.42 -2.01
CA ASP A 47 12.28 -3.56 -2.38
C ASP A 47 13.02 -4.11 -3.60
N TYR A 48 13.73 -3.25 -4.33
CA TYR A 48 14.63 -3.63 -5.42
C TYR A 48 16.10 -3.43 -5.06
N GLY A 49 17.00 -3.97 -5.89
CA GLY A 49 18.46 -3.87 -5.69
C GLY A 49 18.90 -4.43 -4.33
N ASP A 50 20.03 -3.96 -3.84
CA ASP A 50 20.59 -4.40 -2.54
C ASP A 50 20.05 -3.57 -1.36
N GLY A 51 19.46 -2.42 -1.66
CA GLY A 51 18.93 -1.47 -0.68
C GLY A 51 17.52 -1.77 -0.19
N ARG A 52 16.98 -0.82 0.55
CA ARG A 52 15.59 -0.77 0.97
C ARG A 52 15.03 0.61 0.69
N GLN A 53 13.78 0.67 0.25
CA GLN A 53 13.06 1.89 0.03
C GLN A 53 11.89 1.98 1.01
N GLY A 54 11.83 3.10 1.75
CA GLY A 54 10.89 3.29 2.86
C GLY A 54 11.36 2.68 4.18
N ILE A 55 10.49 2.71 5.18
CA ILE A 55 10.75 2.17 6.53
C ILE A 55 10.51 0.66 6.51
N PRO A 56 11.50 -0.17 6.92
CA PRO A 56 11.32 -1.61 7.00
C PRO A 56 10.19 -2.02 7.93
N GLY A 57 9.28 -2.88 7.44
CA GLY A 57 8.17 -3.39 8.23
C GLY A 57 7.00 -2.42 8.41
N TYR A 58 7.03 -1.27 7.76
CA TYR A 58 5.89 -0.34 7.75
C TYR A 58 4.67 -1.02 7.11
N LYS A 59 3.54 -1.01 7.82
CA LYS A 59 2.31 -1.64 7.34
C LYS A 59 1.69 -0.78 6.23
N GLY A 60 1.31 -1.41 5.12
CA GLY A 60 0.71 -0.70 3.99
C GLY A 60 1.72 0.02 3.09
N ALA A 61 3.03 -0.26 3.21
CA ALA A 61 4.02 0.32 2.31
C ALA A 61 3.84 -0.21 0.87
N THR A 62 3.81 0.70 -0.10
CA THR A 62 3.78 0.37 -1.53
C THR A 62 5.08 -0.30 -1.96
N PRO A 63 5.05 -1.38 -2.76
CA PRO A 63 6.27 -1.97 -3.34
C PRO A 63 7.02 -0.98 -4.22
N SER A 64 8.31 -0.82 -3.95
CA SER A 64 9.14 0.24 -4.55
C SER A 64 9.30 0.13 -6.08
N TYR A 65 9.22 -1.09 -6.65
CA TYR A 65 9.30 -1.30 -8.09
C TYR A 65 8.15 -0.62 -8.87
N ILE A 66 6.99 -0.43 -8.22
CA ILE A 66 5.84 0.27 -8.79
C ILE A 66 6.21 1.73 -9.02
N ILE A 67 6.72 2.38 -7.98
CA ILE A 67 7.17 3.78 -8.05
C ILE A 67 8.30 3.93 -9.07
N TRP A 68 9.26 3.00 -9.05
CA TRP A 68 10.38 2.99 -9.99
C TRP A 68 9.89 2.97 -11.45
N ASN A 69 8.95 2.07 -11.79
CA ASN A 69 8.38 1.98 -13.13
C ASN A 69 7.62 3.26 -13.52
N LEU A 70 6.83 3.82 -12.62
CA LEU A 70 6.09 5.05 -12.85
C LEU A 70 7.04 6.23 -13.12
N LEU A 71 8.05 6.42 -12.28
CA LEU A 71 8.99 7.52 -12.42
C LEU A 71 9.86 7.40 -13.66
N GLN A 72 10.25 6.18 -14.08
CA GLN A 72 10.98 5.96 -15.32
C GLN A 72 10.15 6.31 -16.56
N ARG A 73 8.83 6.09 -16.52
CA ARG A 73 7.93 6.33 -17.66
C ARG A 73 7.44 7.76 -17.75
N TYR A 74 7.14 8.39 -16.62
CA TYR A 74 6.36 9.65 -16.59
C TYR A 74 7.15 10.83 -16.06
N THR A 75 8.44 10.65 -15.74
CA THR A 75 9.31 11.73 -15.26
C THR A 75 10.70 11.66 -15.87
N LYS A 76 11.40 12.80 -15.81
CA LYS A 76 12.83 12.94 -16.13
C LYS A 76 13.62 13.29 -14.87
N GLU A 77 14.96 13.18 -14.94
CA GLU A 77 15.83 13.64 -13.87
C GLU A 77 15.54 15.09 -13.48
N LYS A 78 15.65 15.39 -12.18
CA LYS A 78 15.40 16.71 -11.56
C LYS A 78 13.96 17.19 -11.57
N GLU A 79 13.03 16.48 -12.23
CA GLU A 79 11.59 16.78 -12.13
C GLU A 79 11.06 16.53 -10.71
N LEU A 80 9.97 17.22 -10.37
CA LEU A 80 9.38 17.22 -9.02
C LEU A 80 8.28 16.18 -8.90
N VAL A 81 8.49 15.25 -7.98
CA VAL A 81 7.54 14.21 -7.56
C VAL A 81 6.93 14.59 -6.22
N VAL A 82 5.64 14.44 -6.06
CA VAL A 82 4.93 14.63 -4.78
C VAL A 82 4.22 13.35 -4.40
N ASP A 83 4.29 13.00 -3.10
CA ASP A 83 3.49 11.96 -2.48
C ASP A 83 2.77 12.58 -1.27
N CYS A 84 1.44 12.69 -1.33
CA CYS A 84 0.66 13.30 -0.26
C CYS A 84 0.01 12.30 0.70
N PHE A 85 0.40 11.01 0.60
CA PHE A 85 0.17 9.95 1.57
C PHE A 85 1.49 9.18 1.78
N ALA A 86 2.56 9.92 2.08
CA ALA A 86 3.93 9.44 1.95
C ALA A 86 4.32 8.29 2.91
N GLY A 87 3.58 8.07 4.00
CA GLY A 87 3.71 6.93 4.91
C GLY A 87 5.17 6.59 5.25
N SER A 88 5.67 5.48 4.72
CA SER A 88 7.06 5.01 4.93
C SER A 88 8.12 5.81 4.17
N GLY A 89 7.73 6.66 3.21
CA GLY A 89 8.65 7.42 2.35
C GLY A 89 9.25 6.64 1.18
N THR A 90 8.62 5.55 0.76
CA THR A 90 9.07 4.75 -0.39
C THR A 90 9.25 5.60 -1.64
N THR A 91 8.27 6.46 -1.95
CA THR A 91 8.31 7.37 -3.12
C THR A 91 9.51 8.31 -3.07
N LEU A 92 9.84 8.84 -1.89
CA LEU A 92 10.97 9.76 -1.71
C LEU A 92 12.29 9.07 -1.98
N ASP A 93 12.45 7.83 -1.49
CA ASP A 93 13.67 7.06 -1.67
C ASP A 93 13.87 6.67 -3.12
N VAL A 94 12.81 6.18 -3.79
CA VAL A 94 12.86 5.84 -5.23
C VAL A 94 13.15 7.06 -6.09
N ALA A 95 12.53 8.21 -5.78
CA ALA A 95 12.80 9.46 -6.50
C ALA A 95 14.28 9.88 -6.36
N ARG A 96 14.86 9.73 -5.16
CA ARG A 96 16.29 9.99 -4.90
C ARG A 96 17.17 9.04 -5.71
N ASP A 97 16.88 7.73 -5.70
CA ASP A 97 17.63 6.72 -6.46
C ASP A 97 17.66 7.05 -7.97
N LEU A 98 16.59 7.68 -8.46
CA LEU A 98 16.42 8.06 -9.87
C LEU A 98 16.81 9.53 -10.17
N ASN A 99 17.43 10.24 -9.24
CA ASN A 99 17.81 11.65 -9.40
C ASN A 99 16.63 12.59 -9.70
N ARG A 100 15.44 12.33 -9.11
CA ARG A 100 14.28 13.21 -9.12
C ARG A 100 14.22 13.98 -7.80
N LYS A 101 13.60 15.17 -7.80
CA LYS A 101 13.23 15.89 -6.58
C LYS A 101 11.96 15.26 -6.03
N ALA A 102 11.85 15.13 -4.71
CA ALA A 102 10.64 14.60 -4.08
C ALA A 102 10.23 15.40 -2.85
N LEU A 103 8.91 15.56 -2.66
CA LEU A 103 8.29 16.10 -1.45
C LEU A 103 7.25 15.09 -0.96
N GLY A 104 7.36 14.73 0.31
CA GLY A 104 6.41 13.84 0.99
C GLY A 104 5.57 14.61 2.00
N TYR A 105 4.27 14.36 1.97
CA TYR A 105 3.30 14.90 2.91
C TYR A 105 2.48 13.77 3.52
N ASP A 106 2.17 13.89 4.79
CA ASP A 106 1.33 12.93 5.51
C ASP A 106 0.72 13.61 6.76
N VAL A 107 -0.46 13.21 7.20
CA VAL A 107 -1.03 13.68 8.47
C VAL A 107 -0.33 13.04 9.68
N HIS A 108 0.28 11.86 9.48
CA HIS A 108 1.07 11.12 10.46
C HIS A 108 2.50 10.84 9.95
N PRO A 109 3.37 11.87 9.81
CA PRO A 109 4.69 11.68 9.23
C PRO A 109 5.52 10.66 10.03
N ALA A 110 5.93 9.56 9.39
CA ALA A 110 6.77 8.54 10.01
C ALA A 110 8.27 8.85 9.89
N ARG A 111 8.66 9.87 9.11
CA ARG A 111 10.05 10.29 8.86
C ARG A 111 10.19 11.80 8.95
N LYS A 112 11.39 12.28 9.26
CA LYS A 112 11.69 13.73 9.40
C LYS A 112 11.66 14.49 8.08
N ASP A 113 11.84 13.80 6.96
CA ASP A 113 11.79 14.35 5.59
C ASP A 113 10.38 14.30 4.96
N ILE A 114 9.36 13.94 5.75
CA ILE A 114 7.94 13.99 5.40
C ILE A 114 7.29 15.10 6.22
N PHE A 115 6.60 16.01 5.55
CA PHE A 115 5.95 17.15 6.18
C PHE A 115 4.54 16.80 6.66
N ARG A 116 4.17 17.30 7.84
CA ARG A 116 2.81 17.10 8.37
C ARG A 116 1.82 18.02 7.68
N VAL A 117 1.17 17.54 6.64
CA VAL A 117 0.19 18.27 5.82
C VAL A 117 -0.98 17.35 5.47
N ASP A 118 -2.17 17.93 5.47
CA ASP A 118 -3.39 17.28 4.98
C ASP A 118 -3.41 17.32 3.46
N ALA A 119 -3.59 16.17 2.81
CA ALA A 119 -3.62 16.04 1.35
C ALA A 119 -4.73 16.87 0.68
N ARG A 120 -5.77 17.26 1.45
CA ARG A 120 -6.86 18.13 0.98
C ARG A 120 -6.46 19.62 0.94
N LYS A 121 -5.26 19.97 1.43
CA LYS A 121 -4.74 21.34 1.47
C LYS A 121 -3.24 21.35 1.32
N LEU A 122 -2.76 21.06 0.13
CA LEU A 122 -1.34 21.08 -0.20
C LEU A 122 -0.79 22.52 -0.23
N PRO A 123 0.53 22.70 0.00
CA PRO A 123 1.15 24.03 -0.01
C PRO A 123 0.85 24.82 -1.28
N PRO A 124 0.46 26.11 -1.18
CA PRO A 124 0.05 26.92 -2.33
C PRO A 124 1.18 27.16 -3.33
N GLU A 125 2.43 27.15 -2.88
CA GLU A 125 3.61 27.31 -3.73
C GLU A 125 3.82 26.18 -4.73
N LEU A 126 3.13 25.04 -4.57
CA LEU A 126 3.18 23.91 -5.50
C LEU A 126 2.28 24.08 -6.72
N THR A 127 1.41 25.10 -6.75
CA THR A 127 0.43 25.29 -7.83
C THR A 127 1.08 25.28 -9.20
N GLY A 128 0.71 24.29 -10.04
CA GLY A 128 1.18 24.13 -11.41
C GLY A 128 2.66 23.78 -11.57
N LYS A 129 3.33 23.28 -10.51
CA LYS A 129 4.78 23.04 -10.52
C LYS A 129 5.19 21.58 -10.43
N VAL A 130 4.26 20.69 -10.09
CA VAL A 130 4.56 19.28 -9.86
C VAL A 130 4.48 18.51 -11.17
N ASP A 131 5.47 17.68 -11.45
CA ASP A 131 5.53 16.87 -12.68
C ASP A 131 4.76 15.57 -12.53
N PHE A 132 4.84 14.95 -11.34
CA PHE A 132 4.20 13.69 -11.05
C PHE A 132 3.71 13.62 -9.61
N VAL A 133 2.50 13.08 -9.41
CA VAL A 133 1.96 12.78 -8.06
C VAL A 133 1.69 11.29 -7.94
N PHE A 134 2.22 10.66 -6.89
CA PHE A 134 1.85 9.31 -6.49
C PHE A 134 1.00 9.36 -5.23
N ILE A 135 -0.01 8.49 -5.14
CA ILE A 135 -0.80 8.31 -3.92
C ILE A 135 -1.17 6.84 -3.68
N ASP A 136 -1.07 6.44 -2.42
CA ASP A 136 -1.57 5.17 -1.86
C ASP A 136 -2.37 5.51 -0.59
N PRO A 137 -3.58 6.08 -0.75
CA PRO A 137 -4.36 6.57 0.38
C PRO A 137 -4.89 5.42 1.24
N PRO A 138 -5.11 5.64 2.55
CA PRO A 138 -5.82 4.68 3.38
C PRO A 138 -7.26 4.52 2.88
N TYR A 139 -7.76 3.30 2.85
CA TYR A 139 -9.15 2.99 2.49
C TYR A 139 -9.74 2.00 3.47
N GLY A 140 -10.87 2.38 4.07
CA GLY A 140 -11.51 1.62 5.14
C GLY A 140 -10.75 1.70 6.47
N THR A 141 -11.43 1.30 7.53
CA THR A 141 -10.93 1.36 8.92
C THR A 141 -9.97 0.22 9.29
N HIS A 142 -9.31 -0.39 8.30
CA HIS A 142 -8.49 -1.60 8.52
C HIS A 142 -7.15 -1.33 9.19
N LEU A 143 -6.62 -0.12 9.09
CA LEU A 143 -5.35 0.28 9.70
C LEU A 143 -5.58 1.55 10.52
N ASP A 144 -5.20 1.50 11.77
CA ASP A 144 -5.15 2.68 12.65
C ASP A 144 -3.76 3.31 12.55
N TYR A 145 -3.69 4.53 12.01
CA TYR A 145 -2.44 5.30 11.87
C TYR A 145 -2.27 6.35 12.98
N GLY A 146 -3.24 6.51 13.90
CA GLY A 146 -3.19 7.46 15.00
C GLY A 146 -4.46 8.28 15.18
N ASP A 147 -4.44 9.29 16.07
CA ASP A 147 -5.65 10.00 16.52
C ASP A 147 -5.95 11.33 15.79
N ASP A 148 -5.24 11.65 14.71
CA ASP A 148 -5.48 12.91 13.98
C ASP A 148 -6.88 12.88 13.32
N PRO A 149 -7.76 13.85 13.60
CA PRO A 149 -9.10 13.90 13.01
C PRO A 149 -9.09 14.20 11.50
N ARG A 150 -7.95 14.65 10.95
CA ARG A 150 -7.76 14.88 9.51
C ARG A 150 -7.48 13.59 8.74
N ASP A 151 -7.25 12.46 9.43
CA ASP A 151 -6.97 11.18 8.80
C ASP A 151 -8.19 10.66 8.02
N ILE A 152 -8.06 10.63 6.70
CA ILE A 152 -9.10 10.14 5.78
C ILE A 152 -9.36 8.64 6.00
N GLY A 153 -8.37 7.88 6.48
CA GLY A 153 -8.52 6.45 6.81
C GLY A 153 -9.52 6.16 7.93
N LYS A 154 -9.91 7.17 8.72
CA LYS A 154 -10.97 7.05 9.75
C LYS A 154 -12.38 7.14 9.19
N LEU A 155 -12.53 7.60 7.95
CA LEU A 155 -13.84 7.74 7.31
C LEU A 155 -14.30 6.37 6.81
N ASP A 156 -15.50 5.98 7.26
CA ASP A 156 -16.08 4.69 6.93
C ASP A 156 -16.54 4.64 5.47
N LEU A 157 -16.23 3.55 4.78
CA LEU A 157 -16.70 3.28 3.42
C LEU A 157 -18.19 2.94 3.37
N ALA A 158 -18.75 2.41 4.46
CA ALA A 158 -20.13 1.95 4.54
C ALA A 158 -21.11 3.05 4.97
N ASP A 159 -20.64 4.11 5.65
CA ASP A 159 -21.49 5.15 6.23
C ASP A 159 -21.71 6.35 5.28
N GLY A 160 -21.79 6.10 3.97
CA GLY A 160 -22.11 7.13 3.01
C GLY A 160 -20.92 7.58 2.16
N THR A 161 -20.86 8.88 1.82
CA THR A 161 -19.92 9.43 0.84
C THR A 161 -18.70 10.10 1.45
N ALA A 162 -18.59 10.22 2.78
CA ALA A 162 -17.59 11.05 3.47
C ALA A 162 -16.14 10.76 3.06
N TYR A 163 -15.78 9.47 2.93
CA TYR A 163 -14.46 9.06 2.42
C TYR A 163 -14.24 9.57 0.98
N TYR A 164 -15.19 9.31 0.11
CA TYR A 164 -15.10 9.67 -1.30
C TYR A 164 -15.13 11.20 -1.51
N ASP A 165 -15.88 11.94 -0.70
CA ASP A 165 -15.93 13.40 -0.75
C ASP A 165 -14.61 14.02 -0.27
N ALA A 166 -13.96 13.40 0.73
CA ALA A 166 -12.61 13.78 1.14
C ALA A 166 -11.59 13.51 0.04
N MET A 167 -11.70 12.36 -0.66
CA MET A 167 -10.84 12.04 -1.80
C MET A 167 -11.09 12.94 -3.01
N ASP A 168 -12.33 13.40 -3.28
CA ASP A 168 -12.60 14.42 -4.31
C ASP A 168 -11.83 15.73 -4.03
N GLN A 169 -11.76 16.16 -2.76
CA GLN A 169 -10.94 17.33 -2.38
C GLN A 169 -9.46 17.08 -2.64
N VAL A 170 -8.95 15.88 -2.31
CA VAL A 170 -7.56 15.49 -2.60
C VAL A 170 -7.29 15.53 -4.11
N PHE A 171 -8.19 15.01 -4.95
CA PHE A 171 -8.03 15.04 -6.40
C PHE A 171 -8.03 16.47 -6.97
N GLY A 172 -8.86 17.36 -6.41
CA GLY A 172 -8.84 18.78 -6.75
C GLY A 172 -7.49 19.44 -6.41
N GLU A 173 -6.91 19.13 -5.25
CA GLU A 173 -5.59 19.63 -4.85
C GLU A 173 -4.46 19.04 -5.73
N ILE A 174 -4.50 17.75 -6.04
CA ILE A 174 -3.55 17.12 -6.97
C ILE A 174 -3.64 17.79 -8.34
N HIS A 175 -4.85 18.04 -8.86
CA HIS A 175 -5.03 18.76 -10.12
C HIS A 175 -4.45 20.17 -10.03
N ARG A 176 -4.66 20.91 -8.94
CA ARG A 176 -4.11 22.25 -8.74
C ARG A 176 -2.58 22.26 -8.77
N VAL A 177 -1.92 21.33 -8.09
CA VAL A 177 -0.45 21.32 -7.97
C VAL A 177 0.25 20.78 -9.22
N LEU A 178 -0.36 19.86 -9.96
CA LEU A 178 0.22 19.33 -11.20
C LEU A 178 0.32 20.43 -12.27
N ARG A 179 1.46 20.44 -12.98
CA ARG A 179 1.60 21.24 -14.20
C ARG A 179 0.70 20.70 -15.33
N PRO A 180 0.36 21.49 -16.35
CA PRO A 180 -0.27 20.97 -17.56
C PRO A 180 0.56 19.82 -18.16
N GLY A 181 -0.09 18.71 -18.51
CA GLY A 181 0.55 17.49 -18.99
C GLY A 181 1.28 16.67 -17.93
N GLY A 182 1.23 17.07 -16.64
CA GLY A 182 1.73 16.27 -15.52
C GLY A 182 0.84 15.04 -15.29
N HIS A 183 1.40 14.00 -14.64
CA HIS A 183 0.70 12.75 -14.41
C HIS A 183 0.48 12.49 -12.94
N MET A 184 -0.56 11.73 -12.63
CA MET A 184 -0.74 11.14 -11.31
C MET A 184 -0.93 9.64 -11.41
N ALA A 185 -0.60 8.93 -10.33
CA ALA A 185 -0.94 7.52 -10.17
C ALA A 185 -1.58 7.27 -8.80
N LEU A 186 -2.68 6.52 -8.80
CA LEU A 186 -3.35 6.02 -7.60
C LEU A 186 -3.15 4.52 -7.51
N TYR A 187 -2.59 4.05 -6.39
CA TYR A 187 -2.49 2.63 -6.04
C TYR A 187 -3.53 2.31 -4.98
N VAL A 188 -4.41 1.33 -5.22
CA VAL A 188 -5.54 1.03 -4.32
C VAL A 188 -6.05 -0.39 -4.53
N SER A 189 -6.71 -0.96 -3.52
CA SER A 189 -7.47 -2.20 -3.64
C SER A 189 -8.93 -1.98 -3.28
N ASP A 190 -9.80 -2.87 -3.78
CA ASP A 190 -11.16 -2.98 -3.26
C ASP A 190 -11.15 -3.57 -1.85
N SER A 191 -12.18 -3.27 -1.10
CA SER A 191 -12.40 -3.77 0.26
C SER A 191 -13.57 -4.75 0.33
N TYR A 192 -13.46 -5.72 1.24
CA TYR A 192 -14.55 -6.59 1.63
C TYR A 192 -14.64 -6.59 3.15
N GLU A 193 -15.71 -6.04 3.66
CA GLU A 193 -15.94 -5.95 5.11
C GLU A 193 -16.87 -7.05 5.60
N HIS A 194 -16.44 -7.73 6.66
CA HIS A 194 -17.27 -8.67 7.40
C HIS A 194 -17.86 -7.98 8.63
N ARG A 195 -19.07 -7.43 8.51
CA ARG A 195 -19.81 -6.88 9.67
C ARG A 195 -20.96 -7.78 10.03
N SER A 196 -21.02 -8.25 11.27
CA SER A 196 -22.19 -8.92 11.87
C SER A 196 -22.82 -10.03 11.00
N GLY A 197 -22.00 -10.87 10.37
CA GLY A 197 -22.46 -12.01 9.55
C GLY A 197 -22.92 -11.66 8.13
N LYS A 198 -22.87 -10.39 7.72
CA LYS A 198 -23.08 -9.96 6.34
C LYS A 198 -21.82 -9.31 5.80
N GLY A 199 -21.28 -9.87 4.72
CA GLY A 199 -20.15 -9.25 4.01
C GLY A 199 -20.64 -8.15 3.07
N ALA A 200 -19.92 -7.02 3.02
CA ALA A 200 -20.14 -5.97 2.03
C ALA A 200 -18.90 -5.80 1.16
N PHE A 201 -19.07 -5.85 -0.15
CA PHE A 201 -18.04 -5.52 -1.12
C PHE A 201 -18.09 -4.04 -1.44
N HIS A 202 -16.94 -3.37 -1.32
CA HIS A 202 -16.77 -1.97 -1.69
C HIS A 202 -15.82 -1.90 -2.89
N ALA A 203 -16.34 -1.46 -4.05
CA ALA A 203 -15.56 -1.26 -5.28
C ALA A 203 -14.77 0.05 -5.22
N VAL A 204 -13.88 0.16 -4.23
CA VAL A 204 -13.15 1.40 -3.90
C VAL A 204 -12.36 1.91 -5.10
N GLY A 205 -11.71 1.01 -5.83
CA GLY A 205 -10.92 1.37 -7.01
C GLY A 205 -11.74 2.06 -8.07
N PHE A 206 -12.88 1.50 -8.44
CA PHE A 206 -13.74 2.07 -9.49
C PHE A 206 -14.46 3.35 -9.06
N GLU A 207 -14.87 3.46 -7.79
CA GLU A 207 -15.45 4.69 -7.25
C GLU A 207 -14.44 5.84 -7.27
N LEU A 208 -13.21 5.60 -6.85
CA LEU A 208 -12.14 6.61 -6.93
C LEU A 208 -11.79 6.94 -8.37
N PHE A 209 -11.71 5.95 -9.26
CA PHE A 209 -11.43 6.18 -10.68
C PHE A 209 -12.51 7.05 -11.35
N ALA A 210 -13.80 6.78 -11.07
CA ALA A 210 -14.89 7.59 -11.59
C ALA A 210 -14.80 9.06 -11.14
N ARG A 211 -14.35 9.30 -9.90
CA ARG A 211 -14.14 10.64 -9.35
C ARG A 211 -12.92 11.35 -9.94
N MET A 212 -11.78 10.65 -10.11
CA MET A 212 -10.58 11.19 -10.74
C MET A 212 -10.86 11.67 -12.17
N ARG A 213 -11.71 10.97 -12.93
CA ARG A 213 -12.09 11.35 -14.30
C ARG A 213 -12.79 12.72 -14.42
N LYS A 214 -13.23 13.33 -13.33
CA LYS A 214 -13.74 14.71 -13.32
C LYS A 214 -12.62 15.75 -13.51
N TYR A 215 -11.39 15.38 -13.17
CA TYR A 215 -10.22 16.26 -13.13
C TYR A 215 -9.15 15.89 -14.16
N PHE A 216 -9.07 14.61 -14.52
CA PHE A 216 -7.94 14.05 -15.26
C PHE A 216 -8.39 13.17 -16.42
N GLU A 217 -7.52 13.09 -17.44
CA GLU A 217 -7.67 12.14 -18.54
C GLU A 217 -7.05 10.78 -18.15
N PRO A 218 -7.77 9.66 -18.28
CA PRO A 218 -7.21 8.33 -18.09
C PRO A 218 -6.08 8.04 -19.08
N VAL A 219 -4.98 7.48 -18.59
CA VAL A 219 -3.86 6.99 -19.41
C VAL A 219 -3.86 5.47 -19.46
N ASP A 220 -3.92 4.81 -18.29
CA ASP A 220 -3.96 3.35 -18.23
C ASP A 220 -4.51 2.83 -16.89
N ILE A 221 -4.89 1.55 -16.87
CA ILE A 221 -5.30 0.80 -15.69
C ILE A 221 -4.45 -0.48 -15.62
N ILE A 222 -3.72 -0.66 -14.53
CA ILE A 222 -2.81 -1.76 -14.34
C ILE A 222 -3.25 -2.60 -13.13
N SER A 223 -3.22 -3.91 -13.27
CA SER A 223 -3.36 -4.85 -12.17
C SER A 223 -1.98 -5.20 -11.63
N VAL A 224 -1.77 -4.98 -10.33
CA VAL A 224 -0.51 -5.28 -9.64
C VAL A 224 -0.71 -6.49 -8.74
N THR A 225 0.01 -7.57 -8.99
CA THR A 225 -0.09 -8.82 -8.22
C THR A 225 0.27 -8.58 -6.75
N ARG A 226 -0.52 -9.15 -5.86
CA ARG A 226 -0.26 -9.11 -4.41
C ARG A 226 0.46 -10.38 -3.96
N HIS A 227 1.61 -10.21 -3.33
CA HIS A 227 2.38 -11.28 -2.66
C HIS A 227 2.07 -11.31 -1.15
N ASN A 228 0.79 -11.25 -0.79
CA ASN A 228 0.37 -11.28 0.61
C ASN A 228 0.30 -12.74 1.10
N LYS A 229 1.01 -13.05 2.20
CA LYS A 229 1.00 -14.38 2.83
C LYS A 229 -0.41 -14.88 3.18
N THR A 230 -1.36 -13.99 3.46
CA THR A 230 -2.75 -14.38 3.73
C THR A 230 -3.42 -15.08 2.56
N LEU A 231 -3.00 -14.82 1.31
CA LEU A 231 -3.51 -15.49 0.11
C LEU A 231 -3.12 -16.97 0.05
N GLU A 232 -2.04 -17.35 0.74
CA GLU A 232 -1.51 -18.72 0.79
C GLU A 232 -1.98 -19.49 2.04
N MET A 233 -2.51 -18.78 3.06
CA MET A 233 -2.91 -19.40 4.33
C MET A 233 -4.23 -20.14 4.19
N GLY A 234 -4.22 -21.45 4.52
CA GLY A 234 -5.36 -22.35 4.35
C GLY A 234 -6.63 -21.91 5.09
N ASN A 235 -6.53 -21.27 6.26
CA ASN A 235 -7.67 -20.75 7.00
C ASN A 235 -8.41 -19.61 6.29
N TYR A 236 -7.67 -18.69 5.61
CA TYR A 236 -8.29 -17.62 4.81
C TYR A 236 -8.92 -18.16 3.54
N ARG A 237 -8.26 -19.10 2.89
CA ARG A 237 -8.81 -19.77 1.69
C ARG A 237 -10.10 -20.52 2.01
N LYS A 238 -10.09 -21.32 3.08
CA LYS A 238 -11.27 -22.02 3.55
C LYS A 238 -12.43 -21.08 3.89
N ALA A 239 -12.15 -19.99 4.62
CA ALA A 239 -13.15 -18.99 4.94
C ALA A 239 -13.74 -18.31 3.69
N ALA A 240 -12.90 -18.07 2.66
CA ALA A 240 -13.35 -17.52 1.39
C ALA A 240 -14.25 -18.48 0.60
N GLU A 241 -13.91 -19.79 0.60
CA GLU A 241 -14.72 -20.84 0.00
C GLU A 241 -16.06 -20.99 0.73
N GLU A 242 -16.06 -21.11 2.06
CA GLU A 242 -17.27 -21.27 2.88
C GLU A 242 -18.16 -20.01 2.86
N GLY A 243 -17.55 -18.83 2.84
CA GLY A 243 -18.26 -17.55 2.81
C GLY A 243 -18.62 -17.04 1.41
N ASN A 244 -18.28 -17.80 0.35
CA ASN A 244 -18.49 -17.44 -1.06
C ASN A 244 -18.01 -16.02 -1.42
N TYR A 245 -16.75 -15.68 -1.06
CA TYR A 245 -16.11 -14.44 -1.44
C TYR A 245 -14.67 -14.67 -1.94
N PHE A 246 -14.10 -13.68 -2.61
CA PHE A 246 -12.75 -13.78 -3.16
C PHE A 246 -11.74 -12.98 -2.32
N LEU A 247 -10.59 -13.59 -2.06
CA LEU A 247 -9.42 -12.87 -1.51
C LEU A 247 -8.87 -11.91 -2.57
N ARG A 248 -8.43 -10.72 -2.13
CA ARG A 248 -7.90 -9.70 -3.04
C ARG A 248 -6.51 -10.09 -3.54
N GLY A 249 -6.42 -10.60 -4.77
CA GLY A 249 -5.18 -11.08 -5.41
C GLY A 249 -4.36 -9.99 -6.10
N PHE A 250 -4.92 -8.81 -6.29
CA PHE A 250 -4.23 -7.68 -6.95
C PHE A 250 -4.68 -6.34 -6.36
N ASN A 251 -3.91 -5.31 -6.65
CA ASN A 251 -4.27 -3.92 -6.47
C ASN A 251 -4.39 -3.26 -7.84
N TYR A 252 -5.28 -2.27 -7.95
CA TYR A 252 -5.31 -1.37 -9.09
C TYR A 252 -4.17 -0.36 -9.00
N LEU A 253 -3.63 0.00 -10.15
CA LEU A 253 -2.80 1.16 -10.35
C LEU A 253 -3.40 1.97 -11.50
N PHE A 254 -4.07 3.06 -11.17
CA PHE A 254 -4.66 3.97 -12.15
C PHE A 254 -3.65 5.06 -12.48
N ILE A 255 -3.45 5.32 -13.77
CA ILE A 255 -2.56 6.37 -14.27
C ILE A 255 -3.40 7.36 -15.05
N LEU A 256 -3.28 8.64 -14.68
CA LEU A 256 -4.06 9.73 -15.29
C LEU A 256 -3.15 10.93 -15.57
N ARG A 257 -3.61 11.81 -16.46
CA ARG A 257 -2.90 13.02 -16.89
C ARG A 257 -3.78 14.26 -16.74
N LYS A 258 -3.16 15.37 -16.31
CA LYS A 258 -3.76 16.70 -16.31
C LYS A 258 -3.68 17.35 -17.67
#